data_07c855c7af56d7cdaa43976861256878
#
_entry.id   07c855c7af56d7cdaa43976861256878
#
_cell.length_a   1.000
_cell.length_b   1.000
_cell.length_c   1.000
_cell.angle_alpha   90.00
_cell.angle_beta   90.00
_cell.angle_gamma   90.00
#
_symmetry.space_group_name_H-M   'P 1'
#
loop_
_entity.id
_entity.type
_entity.pdbx_description
1 polymer ?
#
loop_
_entity_poly.entity_id
_entity_poly.type
_entity_poly.pdbx_seq_one_letter_code
_entity_poly.pdbx_strand_id
1 'polypeptide(L)' 'MSIIKLADVTVHVDEMLDAATRAKLEDDLRSQDGVISVHSSEKTPHLIVVTYDPDHAKSKQILGVVLGEHLHAELVGL' A
#
# COMPACT_ATOMS: atom_id res chain seq x y z
N MET A 1 7.94 -28.17 -4.42
CA MET A 1 8.32 -26.84 -3.95
C MET A 1 7.42 -25.80 -4.62
N SER A 2 6.75 -25.01 -3.81
CA SER A 2 5.87 -23.97 -4.36
C SER A 2 6.70 -22.72 -4.66
N ILE A 3 6.38 -22.08 -5.79
CA ILE A 3 6.95 -20.81 -6.16
C ILE A 3 5.95 -19.73 -5.76
N ILE A 4 6.37 -18.83 -4.89
CA ILE A 4 5.54 -17.70 -4.49
C ILE A 4 5.78 -16.58 -5.51
N LYS A 5 4.73 -16.17 -6.20
CA LYS A 5 4.78 -15.02 -7.10
C LYS A 5 4.23 -13.82 -6.36
N LEU A 6 5.08 -12.84 -6.12
CA LEU A 6 4.68 -11.60 -5.48
C LEU A 6 4.38 -10.55 -6.54
N ALA A 7 3.49 -9.65 -6.20
CA ALA A 7 3.15 -8.50 -7.02
C ALA A 7 3.44 -7.22 -6.25
N ASP A 8 3.78 -6.18 -6.97
CA ASP A 8 3.96 -4.84 -6.42
C ASP A 8 2.90 -3.93 -6.98
N VAL A 9 2.39 -3.04 -6.13
CA VAL A 9 1.55 -1.95 -6.57
C VAL A 9 2.01 -0.67 -5.89
N THR A 10 1.98 0.43 -6.62
CA THR A 10 2.26 1.74 -6.05
C THR A 10 0.94 2.48 -5.84
N VAL A 11 0.75 2.98 -4.63
CA VAL A 11 -0.41 3.80 -4.29
C VAL A 11 0.04 5.25 -4.27
N HIS A 12 -0.61 6.08 -5.07
CA HIS A 12 -0.41 7.52 -5.06
C HIS A 12 -1.49 8.16 -4.19
N VAL A 13 -1.08 8.85 -3.12
CA VAL A 13 -1.98 9.55 -2.20
C VAL A 13 -1.94 11.03 -2.52
N ASP A 14 -3.10 11.65 -2.74
CA ASP A 14 -3.16 13.05 -3.14
C ASP A 14 -2.79 14.00 -2.01
N GLU A 15 -3.16 13.66 -0.77
CA GLU A 15 -2.92 14.51 0.38
C GLU A 15 -1.46 14.47 0.83
N MET A 16 -1.02 15.55 1.44
CA MET A 16 0.27 15.60 2.11
C MET A 16 0.14 14.92 3.47
N LEU A 17 0.83 13.79 3.64
CA LEU A 17 0.78 13.04 4.88
C LEU A 17 1.91 13.46 5.81
N ASP A 18 1.60 13.75 7.08
CA ASP A 18 2.64 13.92 8.09
C ASP A 18 3.21 12.53 8.47
N ALA A 19 4.30 12.52 9.20
CA ALA A 19 5.00 11.29 9.55
C ALA A 19 4.11 10.32 10.35
N ALA A 20 3.31 10.85 11.27
CA ALA A 20 2.44 10.01 12.10
C ALA A 20 1.32 9.37 11.29
N THR A 21 0.68 10.14 10.43
CA THR A 21 -0.40 9.64 9.57
C THR A 21 0.14 8.62 8.57
N ARG A 22 1.31 8.87 8.00
CA ARG A 22 1.96 7.94 7.07
C ARG A 22 2.31 6.63 7.78
N ALA A 23 2.86 6.70 8.98
CA ALA A 23 3.21 5.51 9.76
C ALA A 23 1.97 4.67 10.08
N LYS A 24 0.88 5.32 10.47
CA LYS A 24 -0.39 4.63 10.73
C LYS A 24 -0.92 3.95 9.48
N LEU A 25 -0.90 4.63 8.34
CA LEU A 25 -1.34 4.08 7.08
C LEU A 25 -0.50 2.86 6.67
N GLU A 26 0.83 2.95 6.80
CA GLU A 26 1.72 1.84 6.52
C GLU A 26 1.41 0.63 7.42
N ASP A 27 1.17 0.87 8.71
CA ASP A 27 0.83 -0.20 9.65
C ASP A 27 -0.51 -0.85 9.29
N ASP A 28 -1.50 -0.07 8.92
CA ASP A 28 -2.80 -0.58 8.49
C ASP A 28 -2.66 -1.44 7.22
N LEU A 29 -1.82 -1.01 6.29
CA LEU A 29 -1.54 -1.79 5.09
C LEU A 29 -0.82 -3.10 5.41
N ARG A 30 0.18 -3.05 6.30
CA ARG A 30 0.91 -4.26 6.71
C ARG A 30 0.03 -5.27 7.42
N SER A 31 -1.03 -4.81 8.07
CA SER A 31 -1.95 -5.70 8.79
C SER A 31 -2.90 -6.47 7.86
N GLN A 32 -2.96 -6.11 6.59
CA GLN A 32 -3.82 -6.80 5.64
C GLN A 32 -3.27 -8.18 5.31
N ASP A 33 -4.16 -9.19 5.28
CA ASP A 33 -3.77 -10.53 4.89
C ASP A 33 -3.23 -10.52 3.46
N GLY A 34 -2.09 -11.18 3.25
CA GLY A 34 -1.45 -11.26 1.95
C GLY A 34 -0.49 -10.13 1.64
N VAL A 35 -0.44 -9.08 2.46
CA VAL A 35 0.55 -8.02 2.28
C VAL A 35 1.88 -8.46 2.90
N ILE A 36 2.94 -8.41 2.10
CA ILE A 36 4.26 -8.87 2.48
C ILE A 36 5.12 -7.71 3.00
N SER A 37 5.10 -6.59 2.30
CA SER A 37 5.87 -5.41 2.70
C SER A 37 5.19 -4.13 2.24
N VAL A 38 5.44 -3.07 2.98
CA VAL A 38 4.97 -1.72 2.67
C VAL A 38 6.16 -0.79 2.81
N HIS A 39 6.39 0.03 1.81
CA HIS A 39 7.56 0.88 1.76
C HIS A 39 7.20 2.27 1.24
N SER A 40 7.68 3.28 1.92
CA SER A 40 7.57 4.67 1.47
C SER A 40 8.88 5.40 1.74
N SER A 41 9.04 6.56 1.12
CA SER A 41 10.25 7.36 1.24
C SER A 41 9.89 8.82 1.48
N GLU A 42 10.69 9.50 2.26
CA GLU A 42 10.54 10.95 2.45
C GLU A 42 10.76 11.73 1.16
N LYS A 43 11.51 11.15 0.22
CA LYS A 43 11.75 11.77 -1.09
C LYS A 43 10.51 11.72 -1.99
N THR A 44 9.63 10.75 -1.76
CA THR A 44 8.41 10.58 -2.54
C THR A 44 7.24 10.33 -1.59
N PRO A 45 6.86 11.34 -0.77
CA PRO A 45 5.91 11.15 0.33
C PRO A 45 4.51 10.77 -0.11
N HIS A 46 4.16 11.00 -1.38
CA HIS A 46 2.85 10.63 -1.92
C HIS A 46 2.79 9.19 -2.45
N LEU A 47 3.93 8.49 -2.51
CA LEU A 47 4.00 7.15 -3.09
C LEU A 47 4.24 6.11 -2.02
N ILE A 48 3.41 5.08 -2.01
CA ILE A 48 3.56 3.94 -1.11
C ILE A 48 3.60 2.69 -1.98
N VAL A 49 4.69 1.93 -1.88
CA VAL A 49 4.85 0.68 -2.63
C VAL A 49 4.44 -0.48 -1.73
N VAL A 50 3.51 -1.29 -2.20
CA VAL A 50 3.02 -2.44 -1.45
C VAL A 50 3.37 -3.70 -2.24
N THR A 51 4.09 -4.61 -1.60
CA THR A 51 4.36 -5.94 -2.14
C THR A 51 3.40 -6.91 -1.49
N TYR A 52 2.71 -7.69 -2.29
CA TYR A 52 1.66 -8.58 -1.78
C TYR A 52 1.62 -9.89 -2.56
N ASP A 53 1.02 -10.89 -1.93
CA ASP A 53 0.72 -12.17 -2.56
C ASP A 53 -0.64 -12.06 -3.25
N PRO A 54 -0.71 -12.09 -4.59
CA PRO A 54 -1.98 -11.90 -5.29
C PRO A 54 -2.98 -13.03 -5.12
N ASP A 55 -2.56 -14.15 -4.56
CA ASP A 55 -3.48 -15.23 -4.20
C ASP A 55 -4.23 -14.95 -2.90
N HIS A 56 -3.72 -14.05 -2.07
CA HIS A 56 -4.28 -13.73 -0.76
C HIS A 56 -4.75 -12.30 -0.60
N ALA A 57 -4.27 -11.39 -1.45
CA ALA A 57 -4.66 -9.99 -1.42
C ALA A 57 -4.89 -9.48 -2.84
N LYS A 58 -5.73 -8.47 -2.97
CA LYS A 58 -6.00 -7.83 -4.25
C LYS A 58 -5.63 -6.36 -4.16
N SER A 59 -5.18 -5.79 -5.27
CA SER A 59 -4.83 -4.37 -5.32
C SER A 59 -6.01 -3.47 -4.94
N LYS A 60 -7.23 -3.86 -5.26
CA LYS A 60 -8.45 -3.16 -4.85
C LYS A 60 -8.60 -3.08 -3.33
N GLN A 61 -8.25 -4.16 -2.61
CA GLN A 61 -8.30 -4.19 -1.15
C GLN A 61 -7.26 -3.24 -0.56
N ILE A 62 -6.08 -3.21 -1.17
CA ILE A 62 -5.00 -2.31 -0.75
C ILE A 62 -5.44 -0.86 -0.92
N LEU A 63 -5.99 -0.52 -2.07
CA LEU A 63 -6.53 0.82 -2.31
C LEU A 63 -7.66 1.14 -1.32
N GLY A 64 -8.53 0.15 -1.04
CA GLY A 64 -9.64 0.32 -0.10
C GLY A 64 -9.20 0.71 1.30
N VAL A 65 -8.06 0.18 1.77
CA VAL A 65 -7.52 0.55 3.08
C VAL A 65 -7.15 2.03 3.10
N VAL A 66 -6.53 2.52 2.04
CA VAL A 66 -6.13 3.93 1.93
C VAL A 66 -7.37 4.83 1.87
N LEU A 67 -8.33 4.48 1.04
CA LEU A 67 -9.57 5.25 0.91
C LEU A 67 -10.38 5.26 2.21
N GLY A 68 -10.31 4.18 2.99
CA GLY A 68 -10.96 4.10 4.29
C GLY A 68 -10.40 5.06 5.34
N GLU A 69 -9.22 5.62 5.11
CA GLU A 69 -8.60 6.64 5.95
C GLU A 69 -9.03 8.06 5.55
N HIS A 70 -10.07 8.19 4.72
CA HIS A 70 -10.56 9.47 4.20
C HIS A 70 -9.54 10.20 3.32
N LEU A 71 -8.69 9.44 2.65
CA LEU A 71 -7.69 9.95 1.72
C LEU A 71 -8.16 9.74 0.29
N HIS A 72 -7.64 10.56 -0.62
CA HIS A 72 -7.83 10.38 -2.05
C HIS A 72 -6.57 9.72 -2.61
N ALA A 73 -6.76 8.61 -3.29
CA ALA A 73 -5.63 7.83 -3.77
C ALA A 73 -6.00 7.08 -5.04
N GLU A 74 -4.96 6.69 -5.77
CA GLU A 74 -5.11 5.86 -6.97
C GLU A 74 -3.94 4.91 -7.07
N LEU A 75 -4.16 3.81 -7.78
CA LEU A 75 -3.10 2.85 -8.05
C LEU A 75 -2.36 3.27 -9.31
N VAL A 76 -1.02 3.20 -9.26
CA VAL A 76 -0.17 3.51 -10.41
C VAL A 76 0.86 2.42 -10.57
N GLY A 77 1.32 2.22 -11.79
CA GLY A 77 2.41 1.30 -12.07
C GLY A 77 2.07 -0.17 -11.91
N LEU A 78 0.86 -0.54 -12.19
CA LEU A 78 0.45 -1.95 -12.19
C LEU A 78 1.08 -2.71 -13.35
#